data_56f8f3203a0dacc26861e0bedcb3bcd1
#
_entry.id   56f8f3203a0dacc26861e0bedcb3bcd1
#
_cell.length_a   1.000
_cell.length_b   1.000
_cell.length_c   1.000
_cell.angle_alpha   90.00
_cell.angle_beta   90.00
_cell.angle_gamma   90.00
#
_symmetry.space_group_name_H-M   'P 1'
#
loop_
_entity.id
_entity.type
_entity.pdbx_description
1 polymer ?
#
loop_
_entity_poly.entity_id
_entity_poly.type
_entity_poly.pdbx_seq_one_letter_code
_entity_poly.pdbx_strand_id
1 'polypeptide(L)'
;MGGGGSLEAAADRTSLKAAIPLAPWNIDKTWPEVRTPTLIIGGESDTVASVSSHSIPFYNSLSNAREKAYLELNNASHFFPQTSNTTMAKYMISWMKRYIDNDTRYDQFICPGPGSGLFSDISDWRQTCPGS
;
A
#
# COMPACT_ATOMS: atom_id res chain seq x y z
N MET A 1 3.32 10.60 8.74
CA MET A 1 3.33 9.99 10.09
C MET A 1 2.20 8.99 10.28
N GLY A 2 0.97 9.33 9.91
CA GLY A 2 -0.16 8.40 10.05
C GLY A 2 0.03 7.07 9.32
N GLY A 3 0.67 7.09 8.14
CA GLY A 3 0.99 5.85 7.43
C GLY A 3 1.96 4.95 8.19
N GLY A 4 2.97 5.55 8.82
CA GLY A 4 3.87 4.82 9.70
C GLY A 4 3.16 4.26 10.93
N GLY A 5 2.22 5.03 11.48
CA GLY A 5 1.37 4.58 12.58
C GLY A 5 0.48 3.41 12.19
N SER A 6 0.04 3.37 10.91
CA SER A 6 -0.73 2.23 10.40
C SER A 6 0.07 0.93 10.42
N LEU A 7 1.36 0.99 10.11
CA LEU A 7 2.24 -0.19 10.20
C LEU A 7 2.41 -0.64 11.65
N GLU A 8 2.58 0.29 12.57
CA GLU A 8 2.69 -0.05 14.00
C GLU A 8 1.40 -0.65 14.52
N ALA A 9 0.24 -0.10 14.15
CA ALA A 9 -1.05 -0.66 14.53
C ALA A 9 -1.23 -2.08 14.00
N ALA A 10 -0.85 -2.32 12.74
CA ALA A 10 -0.94 -3.65 12.14
C ALA A 10 0.03 -4.64 12.80
N ALA A 11 1.21 -4.18 13.22
CA ALA A 11 2.16 -5.03 13.94
C ALA A 11 1.62 -5.42 15.33
N ASP A 12 1.00 -4.46 16.03
CA ASP A 12 0.46 -4.70 17.38
C ASP A 12 -0.84 -5.50 17.37
N ARG A 13 -1.65 -5.34 16.32
CA ARG A 13 -2.99 -5.93 16.27
C ARG A 13 -3.12 -6.84 15.05
N THR A 14 -2.66 -8.07 15.21
CA THR A 14 -2.65 -9.06 14.12
C THR A 14 -4.05 -9.51 13.66
N SER A 15 -5.09 -9.14 14.41
CA SER A 15 -6.48 -9.43 14.05
C SER A 15 -7.08 -8.44 13.04
N LEU A 16 -6.39 -7.35 12.72
CA LEU A 16 -6.85 -6.41 11.69
C LEU A 16 -6.95 -7.11 10.35
N LYS A 17 -8.02 -6.82 9.61
CA LYS A 17 -8.31 -7.49 8.34
C LYS A 17 -7.66 -6.83 7.14
N ALA A 18 -7.31 -5.55 7.25
CA ALA A 18 -6.63 -4.80 6.20
C ALA A 18 -5.87 -3.63 6.80
N ALA A 19 -4.77 -3.25 6.14
CA ALA A 19 -4.02 -2.04 6.45
C ALA A 19 -3.66 -1.33 5.15
N ILE A 20 -3.80 0.00 5.13
CA ILE A 20 -3.46 0.81 3.96
C ILE A 20 -2.64 2.02 4.42
N PRO A 21 -1.33 1.83 4.66
CA PRO A 21 -0.45 2.95 4.99
C PRO A 21 -0.34 3.92 3.81
N LEU A 22 -0.69 5.18 4.03
CA LEU A 22 -0.61 6.23 3.02
C LEU A 22 0.60 7.11 3.29
N ALA A 23 1.47 7.26 2.29
CA ALA A 23 2.71 8.05 2.39
C ALA A 23 3.44 7.76 3.71
N PRO A 24 3.72 6.48 4.02
CA PRO A 24 4.21 6.12 5.35
C PRO A 24 5.63 6.64 5.61
N TRP A 25 5.84 7.13 6.81
CA TRP A 25 7.16 7.48 7.34
C TRP A 25 7.37 6.75 8.66
N ASN A 26 8.51 6.10 8.82
CA ASN A 26 8.89 5.51 10.11
C ASN A 26 10.41 5.35 10.17
N ILE A 27 10.95 5.41 11.38
CA ILE A 27 12.36 5.12 11.64
C ILE A 27 12.62 3.63 11.47
N ASP A 28 11.70 2.79 11.95
CA ASP A 28 11.77 1.34 11.74
C ASP A 28 11.47 1.01 10.27
N LYS A 29 12.40 0.35 9.61
CA LYS A 29 12.29 0.01 8.19
C LYS A 29 11.90 -1.46 7.96
N THR A 30 11.74 -2.24 9.03
CA THR A 30 11.48 -3.68 8.92
C THR A 30 10.23 -4.08 9.68
N TRP A 31 9.30 -4.70 8.98
CA TRP A 31 7.97 -5.03 9.50
C TRP A 31 7.60 -6.50 9.29
N PRO A 32 8.47 -7.46 9.67
CA PRO A 32 8.15 -8.88 9.50
C PRO A 32 7.04 -9.36 10.46
N GLU A 33 6.75 -8.60 11.50
CA GLU A 33 5.69 -8.91 12.46
C GLU A 33 4.28 -8.63 11.92
N VAL A 34 4.16 -7.87 10.84
CA VAL A 34 2.85 -7.57 10.23
C VAL A 34 2.36 -8.78 9.45
N ARG A 35 1.17 -9.28 9.79
CA ARG A 35 0.51 -10.41 9.12
C ARG A 35 -0.72 -9.97 8.33
N THR A 36 -1.20 -8.78 8.58
CA THR A 36 -2.39 -8.20 7.96
C THR A 36 -2.17 -7.96 6.48
N PRO A 37 -3.15 -8.26 5.60
CA PRO A 37 -3.09 -7.83 4.20
C PRO A 37 -2.87 -6.33 4.11
N THR A 38 -1.79 -5.92 3.47
CA THR A 38 -1.32 -4.53 3.52
C THR A 38 -1.08 -3.97 2.12
N LEU A 39 -1.75 -2.85 1.83
CA LEU A 39 -1.52 -2.05 0.61
C LEU A 39 -0.83 -0.75 1.01
N ILE A 40 0.43 -0.58 0.63
CA ILE A 40 1.15 0.68 0.83
C ILE A 40 0.93 1.56 -0.39
N ILE A 41 0.56 2.83 -0.16
CA ILE A 41 0.43 3.82 -1.24
C ILE A 41 1.43 4.94 -0.99
N GLY A 42 2.35 5.12 -1.94
CA GLY A 42 3.37 6.16 -1.89
C GLY A 42 3.25 7.14 -3.04
N GLY A 43 3.86 8.31 -2.88
CA GLY A 43 3.94 9.32 -3.93
C GLY A 43 5.34 9.36 -4.53
N GLU A 44 5.44 9.30 -5.86
CA GLU A 44 6.73 9.29 -6.56
C GLU A 44 7.59 10.51 -6.20
N SER A 45 6.96 11.66 -6.04
CA SER A 45 7.65 12.93 -5.76
C SER A 45 7.58 13.34 -4.30
N ASP A 46 7.34 12.38 -3.40
CA ASP A 46 7.32 12.62 -1.96
C ASP A 46 8.73 12.94 -1.47
N THR A 47 8.92 14.16 -0.96
CA THR A 47 10.21 14.63 -0.43
C THR A 47 10.28 14.57 1.09
N VAL A 48 9.18 14.22 1.76
CA VAL A 48 9.11 14.09 3.23
C VAL A 48 9.34 12.63 3.63
N ALA A 49 8.59 11.71 3.03
CA ALA A 49 8.72 10.27 3.22
C ALA A 49 9.01 9.63 1.88
N SER A 50 10.22 9.85 1.36
CA SER A 50 10.59 9.37 0.03
C SER A 50 10.33 7.87 -0.09
N VAL A 51 9.82 7.45 -1.25
CA VAL A 51 9.47 6.04 -1.45
C VAL A 51 10.70 5.14 -1.38
N SER A 52 11.86 5.61 -1.83
CA SER A 52 13.10 4.83 -1.78
C SER A 52 13.59 4.58 -0.35
N SER A 53 13.26 5.46 0.59
CA SER A 53 13.71 5.35 1.98
C SER A 53 12.62 4.83 2.93
N HIS A 54 11.38 4.83 2.52
CA HIS A 54 10.25 4.44 3.37
C HIS A 54 9.35 3.39 2.72
N SER A 55 8.47 3.78 1.81
CA SER A 55 7.45 2.88 1.26
C SER A 55 8.03 1.60 0.68
N ILE A 56 9.08 1.68 -0.13
CA ILE A 56 9.67 0.50 -0.79
C ILE A 56 10.36 -0.41 0.23
N PRO A 57 11.23 0.09 1.13
CA PRO A 57 11.77 -0.74 2.20
C PRO A 57 10.69 -1.38 3.09
N PHE A 58 9.62 -0.63 3.42
CA PHE A 58 8.52 -1.18 4.20
C PHE A 58 7.86 -2.34 3.45
N TYR A 59 7.50 -2.13 2.18
CA TYR A 59 6.90 -3.17 1.36
C TYR A 59 7.77 -4.43 1.32
N ASN A 60 9.06 -4.25 1.06
CA ASN A 60 9.97 -5.38 0.96
C ASN A 60 10.09 -6.15 2.29
N SER A 61 9.95 -5.46 3.41
CA SER A 61 10.07 -6.07 4.75
C SER A 61 8.82 -6.81 5.21
N LEU A 62 7.68 -6.66 4.53
CA LEU A 62 6.42 -7.33 4.89
C LEU A 62 6.45 -8.82 4.51
N SER A 63 7.42 -9.55 5.03
CA SER A 63 7.70 -10.93 4.64
C SER A 63 6.64 -11.93 5.12
N ASN A 64 5.87 -11.57 6.15
CA ASN A 64 4.85 -12.43 6.74
C ASN A 64 3.42 -11.91 6.52
N ALA A 65 3.25 -10.81 5.79
CA ALA A 65 1.91 -10.34 5.45
C ALA A 65 1.22 -11.37 4.56
N ARG A 66 -0.05 -11.65 4.85
CA ARG A 66 -0.83 -12.65 4.11
C ARG A 66 -0.92 -12.29 2.63
N GLU A 67 -1.12 -11.03 2.34
CA GLU A 67 -1.03 -10.44 1.01
C GLU A 67 -0.45 -9.05 1.15
N LYS A 68 0.33 -8.61 0.17
CA LYS A 68 0.83 -7.25 0.14
C LYS A 68 0.83 -6.68 -1.27
N ALA A 69 0.66 -5.37 -1.35
CA ALA A 69 0.79 -4.62 -2.60
C ALA A 69 1.40 -3.26 -2.32
N TYR A 70 2.01 -2.70 -3.35
CA TYR A 70 2.56 -1.35 -3.34
C TYR A 70 2.08 -0.60 -4.57
N LEU A 71 1.45 0.55 -4.33
CA LEU A 71 0.97 1.46 -5.36
C LEU A 71 1.74 2.77 -5.25
N GLU A 72 2.45 3.15 -6.31
CA GLU A 72 3.14 4.44 -6.36
C GLU A 72 2.41 5.36 -7.33
N LEU A 73 1.96 6.50 -6.83
CA LEU A 73 1.24 7.49 -7.63
C LEU A 73 2.24 8.40 -8.34
N ASN A 74 2.10 8.50 -9.66
CA ASN A 74 3.00 9.26 -10.51
C ASN A 74 2.94 10.76 -10.16
N ASN A 75 4.09 11.40 -9.99
CA ASN A 75 4.24 12.82 -9.67
C ASN A 75 3.56 13.26 -8.36
N ALA A 76 3.09 12.35 -7.51
CA ALA A 76 2.40 12.72 -6.30
C ALA A 76 3.37 13.13 -5.20
N SER A 77 3.05 14.23 -4.51
CA SER A 77 3.80 14.70 -3.34
C SER A 77 3.33 13.97 -2.08
N HIS A 78 4.00 14.25 -0.96
CA HIS A 78 3.62 13.72 0.36
C HIS A 78 2.16 14.02 0.73
N PHE A 79 1.58 15.05 0.15
CA PHE A 79 0.25 15.54 0.50
C PHE A 79 -0.86 14.97 -0.37
N PHE A 80 -0.57 13.97 -1.21
CA PHE A 80 -1.59 13.35 -2.05
C PHE A 80 -2.81 12.81 -1.27
N PRO A 81 -2.67 12.32 -0.02
CA PRO A 81 -3.85 11.83 0.72
C PRO A 81 -4.85 12.91 1.09
N GLN A 82 -4.46 14.19 1.01
CA GLN A 82 -5.30 15.31 1.41
C GLN A 82 -6.18 15.84 0.26
N THR A 83 -6.02 15.32 -0.93
CA THR A 83 -6.79 15.76 -2.10
C THR A 83 -7.52 14.59 -2.73
N SER A 84 -8.61 14.88 -3.43
CA SER A 84 -9.35 13.87 -4.19
C SER A 84 -8.44 13.18 -5.19
N ASN A 85 -8.44 11.85 -5.17
CA ASN A 85 -7.66 11.04 -6.09
C ASN A 85 -8.43 9.77 -6.42
N THR A 86 -8.97 9.71 -7.63
CA THR A 86 -9.80 8.59 -8.09
C THR A 86 -9.01 7.29 -8.12
N THR A 87 -7.75 7.34 -8.55
CA THR A 87 -6.89 6.16 -8.61
C THR A 87 -6.64 5.60 -7.21
N MET A 88 -6.26 6.46 -6.26
CA MET A 88 -6.08 6.05 -4.87
C MET A 88 -7.35 5.43 -4.30
N ALA A 89 -8.49 6.10 -4.50
CA ALA A 89 -9.78 5.63 -4.00
C ALA A 89 -10.15 4.25 -4.56
N LYS A 90 -9.93 4.03 -5.85
CA LYS A 90 -10.23 2.75 -6.50
C LYS A 90 -9.49 1.60 -5.82
N TYR A 91 -8.20 1.74 -5.57
CA TYR A 91 -7.40 0.65 -5.00
C TYR A 91 -7.59 0.51 -3.49
N MET A 92 -7.82 1.61 -2.77
CA MET A 92 -8.20 1.55 -1.36
C MET A 92 -9.51 0.79 -1.17
N ILE A 93 -10.54 1.14 -1.94
CA ILE A 93 -11.84 0.49 -1.86
C ILE A 93 -11.72 -0.98 -2.24
N SER A 94 -11.00 -1.29 -3.32
CA SER A 94 -10.81 -2.67 -3.77
C SER A 94 -10.11 -3.51 -2.71
N TRP A 95 -9.09 -2.97 -2.05
CA TRP A 95 -8.36 -3.66 -0.99
C TRP A 95 -9.26 -3.93 0.22
N MET A 96 -10.01 -2.93 0.67
CA MET A 96 -10.92 -3.08 1.79
C MET A 96 -12.05 -4.06 1.47
N LYS A 97 -12.64 -3.97 0.29
CA LYS A 97 -13.70 -4.90 -0.13
C LYS A 97 -13.20 -6.33 -0.15
N ARG A 98 -12.00 -6.55 -0.70
CA ARG A 98 -11.44 -7.89 -0.80
C ARG A 98 -11.11 -8.48 0.58
N TYR A 99 -10.49 -7.70 1.46
CA TYR A 99 -9.92 -8.26 2.70
C TYR A 99 -10.80 -8.03 3.93
N ILE A 100 -11.63 -7.00 3.97
CA ILE A 100 -12.58 -6.79 5.07
C ILE A 100 -13.88 -7.53 4.80
N ASP A 101 -14.44 -7.38 3.59
CA ASP A 101 -15.73 -7.96 3.21
C ASP A 101 -15.59 -9.35 2.57
N ASN A 102 -14.36 -9.79 2.31
CA ASN A 102 -14.06 -11.03 1.60
C ASN A 102 -14.75 -11.11 0.23
N ASP A 103 -14.82 -9.98 -0.47
CA ASP A 103 -15.50 -9.87 -1.75
C ASP A 103 -14.51 -10.12 -2.90
N THR A 104 -14.50 -11.34 -3.40
CA THR A 104 -13.55 -11.79 -4.44
C THR A 104 -13.78 -11.14 -5.80
N ARG A 105 -14.92 -10.44 -6.00
CA ARG A 105 -15.15 -9.69 -7.25
C ARG A 105 -14.12 -8.59 -7.45
N TYR A 106 -13.51 -8.10 -6.36
CA TYR A 106 -12.50 -7.04 -6.40
C TYR A 106 -11.09 -7.54 -6.72
N ASP A 107 -10.86 -8.86 -6.77
CA ASP A 107 -9.58 -9.43 -7.16
C ASP A 107 -9.14 -8.93 -8.53
N GLN A 108 -10.07 -8.77 -9.46
CA GLN A 108 -9.76 -8.32 -10.82
C GLN A 108 -9.02 -6.96 -10.86
N PHE A 109 -9.16 -6.13 -9.82
CA PHE A 109 -8.52 -4.81 -9.78
C PHE A 109 -7.15 -4.83 -9.10
N ILE A 110 -6.89 -5.81 -8.25
CA ILE A 110 -5.68 -5.83 -7.43
C ILE A 110 -4.78 -7.04 -7.70
N CYS A 111 -5.27 -8.03 -8.45
CA CYS A 111 -4.54 -9.27 -8.72
C CYS A 111 -4.69 -9.69 -10.20
N PRO A 112 -3.73 -9.40 -11.08
CA PRO A 112 -2.39 -8.87 -10.82
C PRO A 112 -2.33 -7.36 -10.62
N GLY A 113 -3.44 -6.65 -10.74
CA GLY A 113 -3.50 -5.21 -10.54
C GLY A 113 -3.24 -4.40 -11.80
N PRO A 114 -3.03 -3.10 -11.65
CA PRO A 114 -2.90 -2.18 -12.78
C PRO A 114 -1.54 -2.27 -13.47
N GLY A 115 -1.50 -1.83 -14.71
CA GLY A 115 -0.24 -1.51 -15.37
C GLY A 115 0.36 -0.22 -14.81
N SER A 116 1.66 -0.02 -15.00
CA SER A 116 2.37 1.19 -14.59
C SER A 116 3.21 1.72 -15.75
N GLY A 117 3.61 2.97 -15.65
CA GLY A 117 4.49 3.57 -16.65
C GLY A 117 4.35 5.07 -16.76
N LEU A 118 5.10 5.65 -17.73
CA LEU A 118 5.28 7.08 -17.87
C LEU A 118 3.97 7.85 -18.14
N PHE A 119 3.03 7.24 -18.85
CA PHE A 119 1.76 7.88 -19.22
C PHE A 119 0.60 7.41 -18.36
N SER A 120 0.89 6.71 -17.25
CA SER A 120 -0.10 6.23 -16.30
C SER A 120 -0.11 7.14 -15.06
N ASP A 121 -1.22 7.14 -14.32
CA ASP A 121 -1.26 7.76 -12.99
C ASP A 121 -0.42 6.96 -11.99
N ILE A 122 0.04 5.79 -12.37
CA ILE A 122 0.76 4.84 -11.52
C ILE A 122 2.17 4.68 -12.06
N SER A 123 3.17 5.02 -11.25
CA SER A 123 4.58 4.87 -11.60
C SER A 123 5.16 3.51 -11.20
N ASP A 124 4.55 2.83 -10.21
CA ASP A 124 4.97 1.49 -9.80
C ASP A 124 3.79 0.74 -9.19
N TRP A 125 3.71 -0.55 -9.47
CA TRP A 125 2.75 -1.46 -8.83
C TRP A 125 3.45 -2.78 -8.56
N ARG A 126 3.40 -3.23 -7.30
CA ARG A 126 3.95 -4.52 -6.86
C ARG A 126 2.91 -5.26 -6.05
N GLN A 127 2.93 -6.59 -6.10
CA GLN A 127 1.94 -7.39 -5.40
C GLN A 127 2.44 -8.82 -5.15
N THR A 128 1.76 -9.48 -4.23
CA THR A 128 1.93 -10.92 -3.97
C THR A 128 0.57 -11.59 -4.10
N CYS A 129 0.06 -11.69 -5.34
CA CYS A 129 -1.23 -12.31 -5.58
C CYS A 129 -1.20 -13.80 -5.27
N PRO A 130 -2.30 -14.39 -4.76
CA PRO A 130 -2.39 -15.84 -4.61
C PRO A 130 -2.10 -16.51 -5.95
N GLY A 131 -1.18 -17.49 -5.95
CA GLY A 131 -0.82 -18.24 -7.14
C GLY A 131 0.13 -17.54 -8.09
N SER A 132 0.68 -16.39 -7.70
CA SER A 132 1.67 -15.67 -8.53
C SER A 132 3.09 -15.95 -8.07
#